data_932dff7ebb3fc5eefe1430a88c138410
#
_entry.id   932dff7ebb3fc5eefe1430a88c138410
#
_cell.length_a   1.000
_cell.length_b   1.000
_cell.length_c   1.000
_cell.angle_alpha   90.00
_cell.angle_beta   90.00
_cell.angle_gamma   90.00
#
_symmetry.space_group_name_H-M   'P 1'
#
loop_
_entity.id
_entity.type
_entity.pdbx_description
1 polymer ?
#
loop_
_entity_poly.entity_id
_entity_poly.type
_entity_poly.pdbx_seq_one_letter_code
_entity_poly.pdbx_strand_id
1 'polypeptide(L)'
;MAGYNGVAWFEIGTDDPAGAEKFYGDVFGWTVGRGDGDGDGYQMVTAGDGPGLHAGGLFDTGGEMPGYAVFGILVADVAEACRRVQAAGGSVKRAPQVTPGGVTFAHLLDPAGHQFEVFTMPPERG
;
A
#
# COMPACT_ATOMS: atom_id res chain seq x y z
N MET A 1 8.89 -12.94 -15.19
CA MET A 1 9.91 -12.13 -14.63
C MET A 1 9.32 -11.10 -13.71
N ALA A 2 9.85 -11.03 -12.56
CA ALA A 2 9.30 -10.15 -11.56
C ALA A 2 9.74 -8.72 -11.83
N GLY A 3 8.83 -7.79 -11.78
CA GLY A 3 9.14 -6.39 -11.95
C GLY A 3 9.41 -5.72 -10.63
N TYR A 4 10.47 -6.11 -9.97
CA TYR A 4 10.80 -5.50 -8.70
C TYR A 4 11.26 -4.06 -8.87
N ASN A 5 11.07 -3.31 -7.80
CA ASN A 5 11.53 -1.93 -7.66
C ASN A 5 10.72 -0.92 -8.45
N GLY A 6 9.56 -1.33 -8.95
CA GLY A 6 8.64 -0.41 -9.60
C GLY A 6 7.42 -0.17 -8.73
N VAL A 7 6.70 0.91 -9.04
CA VAL A 7 5.45 1.20 -8.36
C VAL A 7 4.40 0.22 -8.87
N ALA A 8 3.82 -0.56 -7.96
CA ALA A 8 2.87 -1.60 -8.33
C ALA A 8 1.58 -1.53 -7.52
N TRP A 9 1.44 -0.52 -6.66
CA TRP A 9 0.31 -0.44 -5.74
C TRP A 9 0.16 0.99 -5.28
N PHE A 10 -1.03 1.37 -4.86
CA PHE A 10 -1.21 2.59 -4.08
C PHE A 10 -2.04 2.24 -2.84
N GLU A 11 -1.97 3.10 -1.85
CA GLU A 11 -2.76 2.88 -0.64
C GLU A 11 -3.24 4.21 -0.11
N ILE A 12 -4.52 4.26 0.21
CA ILE A 12 -5.14 5.40 0.84
C ILE A 12 -5.53 4.98 2.25
N GLY A 13 -5.02 5.71 3.25
CA GLY A 13 -5.41 5.50 4.64
C GLY A 13 -6.30 6.64 5.08
N THR A 14 -7.47 6.33 5.62
CA THR A 14 -8.44 7.33 5.98
C THR A 14 -9.28 6.85 7.16
N ASP A 15 -9.77 7.78 7.95
CA ASP A 15 -10.72 7.44 9.01
C ASP A 15 -12.16 7.45 8.51
N ASP A 16 -12.36 7.68 7.21
CA ASP A 16 -13.70 7.68 6.61
C ASP A 16 -13.69 6.89 5.30
N PRO A 17 -13.55 5.55 5.38
CA PRO A 17 -13.50 4.74 4.16
C PRO A 17 -14.76 4.85 3.30
N ALA A 18 -15.93 4.95 3.92
CA ALA A 18 -17.17 5.06 3.15
C ALA A 18 -17.20 6.37 2.36
N GLY A 19 -16.72 7.45 2.96
CA GLY A 19 -16.64 8.72 2.25
C GLY A 19 -15.64 8.68 1.10
N ALA A 20 -14.51 8.01 1.31
CA ALA A 20 -13.53 7.87 0.25
C ALA A 20 -14.09 7.03 -0.90
N GLU A 21 -14.74 5.91 -0.58
CA GLU A 21 -15.34 5.07 -1.60
C GLU A 21 -16.34 5.85 -2.43
N LYS A 22 -17.18 6.63 -1.77
CA LYS A 22 -18.18 7.41 -2.47
C LYS A 22 -17.53 8.49 -3.35
N PHE A 23 -16.55 9.19 -2.82
CA PHE A 23 -15.91 10.27 -3.58
C PHE A 23 -15.22 9.74 -4.83
N TYR A 24 -14.36 8.75 -4.68
CA TYR A 24 -13.63 8.24 -5.83
C TYR A 24 -14.52 7.47 -6.79
N GLY A 25 -15.57 6.85 -6.27
CA GLY A 25 -16.56 6.20 -7.12
C GLY A 25 -17.34 7.19 -7.93
N ASP A 26 -17.83 8.27 -7.30
CA ASP A 26 -18.64 9.26 -7.98
C ASP A 26 -17.84 10.02 -9.03
N VAL A 27 -16.59 10.33 -8.74
CA VAL A 27 -15.79 11.17 -9.63
C VAL A 27 -15.14 10.36 -10.74
N PHE A 28 -14.57 9.22 -10.41
CA PHE A 28 -13.74 8.46 -11.35
C PHE A 28 -14.25 7.07 -11.65
N GLY A 29 -15.32 6.64 -11.02
CA GLY A 29 -15.85 5.31 -11.25
C GLY A 29 -15.06 4.19 -10.61
N TRP A 30 -14.24 4.51 -9.62
CA TRP A 30 -13.49 3.47 -8.92
C TRP A 30 -14.43 2.58 -8.13
N THR A 31 -14.08 1.31 -8.00
CA THR A 31 -14.85 0.37 -7.20
C THR A 31 -14.02 -0.13 -6.04
N VAL A 32 -14.68 -0.38 -4.92
CA VAL A 32 -14.05 -0.83 -3.71
C VAL A 32 -14.72 -2.13 -3.29
N GLY A 33 -13.92 -3.15 -3.05
CA GLY A 33 -14.42 -4.44 -2.65
C GLY A 33 -13.69 -4.96 -1.43
N ARG A 34 -14.18 -6.06 -0.90
CA ARG A 34 -13.55 -6.65 0.27
C ARG A 34 -12.29 -7.37 -0.13
N GLY A 35 -11.27 -7.21 0.69
CA GLY A 35 -10.05 -7.97 0.52
C GLY A 35 -10.26 -9.42 0.91
N ASP A 36 -9.33 -10.27 0.51
CA ASP A 36 -9.41 -11.70 0.75
C ASP A 36 -8.89 -12.04 2.12
N GLY A 37 -9.69 -11.80 3.11
CA GLY A 37 -9.36 -12.27 4.44
C GLY A 37 -8.26 -11.50 5.13
N ASP A 38 -7.99 -10.30 4.68
CA ASP A 38 -6.99 -9.49 5.34
C ASP A 38 -7.50 -8.85 6.59
N GLY A 39 -8.67 -9.24 6.99
CA GLY A 39 -9.17 -8.77 8.23
C GLY A 39 -9.76 -7.40 8.13
N ASP A 40 -9.72 -6.72 9.21
CA ASP A 40 -10.51 -5.55 9.41
C ASP A 40 -9.88 -4.32 8.82
N GLY A 41 -10.70 -3.53 8.16
CA GLY A 41 -10.30 -2.20 7.80
C GLY A 41 -9.51 -2.08 6.52
N TYR A 42 -9.33 -3.17 5.77
CA TYR A 42 -8.58 -3.08 4.51
C TYR A 42 -9.45 -3.57 3.37
N GLN A 43 -9.61 -2.73 2.36
CA GLN A 43 -10.42 -3.04 1.20
C GLN A 43 -9.61 -2.86 -0.06
N MET A 44 -9.97 -3.63 -1.09
CA MET A 44 -9.28 -3.55 -2.37
C MET A 44 -9.96 -2.53 -3.26
N VAL A 45 -9.15 -1.76 -3.97
CA VAL A 45 -9.64 -0.72 -4.87
C VAL A 45 -9.28 -1.09 -6.29
N THR A 46 -10.26 -1.00 -7.19
CA THR A 46 -10.01 -1.05 -8.61
C THR A 46 -10.17 0.36 -9.17
N ALA A 47 -9.07 0.91 -9.64
CA ALA A 47 -8.98 2.33 -10.00
C ALA A 47 -8.92 2.48 -11.52
N GLY A 48 -10.05 2.22 -12.17
CA GLY A 48 -10.14 2.39 -13.60
C GLY A 48 -9.64 1.21 -14.40
N ASP A 49 -9.52 1.40 -15.71
CA ASP A 49 -9.02 0.40 -16.63
C ASP A 49 -8.14 1.09 -17.67
N GLY A 50 -7.51 0.30 -18.54
CA GLY A 50 -6.60 0.88 -19.52
C GLY A 50 -5.16 0.85 -19.04
N PRO A 51 -4.29 1.65 -19.64
CA PRO A 51 -2.88 1.68 -19.21
C PRO A 51 -2.74 2.26 -17.81
N GLY A 52 -1.72 1.81 -17.11
CA GLY A 52 -1.40 2.37 -15.81
C GLY A 52 -1.70 1.44 -14.67
N LEU A 53 -1.62 1.99 -13.48
CA LEU A 53 -1.81 1.25 -12.25
C LEU A 53 -3.29 1.25 -11.88
N HIS A 54 -3.86 0.08 -11.67
CA HIS A 54 -5.29 -0.05 -11.42
C HIS A 54 -5.64 -0.62 -10.06
N ALA A 55 -4.68 -1.10 -9.30
CA ALA A 55 -4.97 -1.80 -8.06
C ALA A 55 -4.37 -1.08 -6.88
N GLY A 56 -5.14 -0.95 -5.83
CA GLY A 56 -4.68 -0.34 -4.61
C GLY A 56 -5.48 -0.80 -3.42
N GLY A 57 -5.21 -0.18 -2.29
CA GLY A 57 -5.87 -0.49 -1.04
C GLY A 57 -6.46 0.73 -0.40
N LEU A 58 -7.51 0.51 0.35
CA LEU A 58 -8.16 1.52 1.16
C LEU A 58 -8.15 1.00 2.60
N PHE A 59 -7.44 1.69 3.46
CA PHE A 59 -7.24 1.27 4.84
C PHE A 59 -7.97 2.21 5.78
N ASP A 60 -8.72 1.61 6.72
CA ASP A 60 -9.39 2.39 7.75
C ASP A 60 -8.41 2.62 8.88
N THR A 61 -7.96 3.85 9.04
CA THR A 61 -7.00 4.19 10.09
C THR A 61 -7.63 4.23 11.47
N GLY A 62 -8.96 4.25 11.52
CA GLY A 62 -9.66 4.34 12.81
C GLY A 62 -9.39 5.65 13.54
N GLY A 63 -8.84 6.63 12.86
CA GLY A 63 -8.49 7.89 13.49
C GLY A 63 -7.23 7.85 14.32
N GLU A 64 -6.50 6.72 14.28
CA GLU A 64 -5.31 6.56 15.13
C GLU A 64 -4.05 7.13 14.50
N MET A 65 -4.12 7.50 13.24
CA MET A 65 -3.00 8.13 12.55
C MET A 65 -3.55 9.07 11.50
N PRO A 66 -2.75 10.03 11.06
CA PRO A 66 -3.22 10.93 10.00
C PRO A 66 -3.51 10.18 8.72
N GLY A 67 -4.43 10.69 7.93
CA GLY A 67 -4.70 10.14 6.63
C GLY A 67 -3.50 10.27 5.70
N TYR A 68 -3.44 9.38 4.69
CA TYR A 68 -2.33 9.40 3.76
C TYR A 68 -2.75 8.80 2.43
N ALA A 69 -1.99 9.10 1.40
CA ALA A 69 -2.10 8.43 0.11
C ALA A 69 -0.68 8.22 -0.38
N VAL A 70 -0.29 6.99 -0.58
CA VAL A 70 1.09 6.64 -0.89
C VAL A 70 1.12 5.65 -2.04
N PHE A 71 2.23 5.61 -2.75
CA PHE A 71 2.45 4.54 -3.71
C PHE A 71 3.25 3.43 -3.02
N GLY A 72 3.12 2.23 -3.57
CA GLY A 72 3.82 1.06 -3.06
C GLY A 72 4.76 0.49 -4.09
N ILE A 73 5.98 0.19 -3.67
CA ILE A 73 7.01 -0.37 -4.52
C ILE A 73 7.15 -1.85 -4.20
N LEU A 74 7.02 -2.67 -5.23
CA LEU A 74 7.20 -4.12 -5.06
C LEU A 74 8.69 -4.41 -4.97
N VAL A 75 9.11 -5.04 -3.89
CA VAL A 75 10.51 -5.36 -3.66
C VAL A 75 10.65 -6.85 -3.39
N ALA A 76 11.87 -7.35 -3.55
CA ALA A 76 12.15 -8.75 -3.29
C ALA A 76 12.25 -9.04 -1.79
N ASP A 77 12.70 -8.05 -1.01
CA ASP A 77 12.98 -8.26 0.41
C ASP A 77 12.73 -6.94 1.14
N VAL A 78 11.67 -6.90 1.93
CA VAL A 78 11.27 -5.67 2.60
C VAL A 78 12.31 -5.24 3.64
N ALA A 79 12.88 -6.19 4.39
CA ALA A 79 13.87 -5.83 5.40
C ALA A 79 15.10 -5.22 4.75
N GLU A 80 15.53 -5.77 3.63
CA GLU A 80 16.68 -5.22 2.92
C GLU A 80 16.36 -3.83 2.36
N ALA A 81 15.15 -3.64 1.84
CA ALA A 81 14.74 -2.33 1.34
C ALA A 81 14.79 -1.29 2.47
N CYS A 82 14.35 -1.66 3.67
CA CYS A 82 14.42 -0.75 4.81
C CYS A 82 15.86 -0.36 5.13
N ARG A 83 16.77 -1.34 5.11
CA ARG A 83 18.19 -1.04 5.38
C ARG A 83 18.77 -0.09 4.35
N ARG A 84 18.42 -0.32 3.08
CA ARG A 84 18.94 0.52 1.99
C ARG A 84 18.38 1.94 2.05
N VAL A 85 17.11 2.07 2.43
CA VAL A 85 16.50 3.38 2.60
C VAL A 85 17.22 4.15 3.70
N GLN A 86 17.48 3.50 4.83
CA GLN A 86 18.17 4.17 5.92
C GLN A 86 19.59 4.56 5.52
N ALA A 87 20.29 3.68 4.80
CA ALA A 87 21.64 3.99 4.35
C ALA A 87 21.67 5.15 3.37
N ALA A 88 20.57 5.37 2.64
CA ALA A 88 20.51 6.43 1.65
C ALA A 88 19.90 7.73 2.19
N GLY A 89 19.68 7.81 3.49
CA GLY A 89 19.21 9.04 4.12
C GLY A 89 17.73 9.10 4.41
N GLY A 90 17.00 8.04 4.11
CA GLY A 90 15.60 7.96 4.48
C GLY A 90 15.41 7.36 5.86
N SER A 91 14.19 7.03 6.20
CA SER A 91 13.90 6.47 7.52
C SER A 91 12.72 5.53 7.43
N VAL A 92 12.56 4.72 8.48
CA VAL A 92 11.46 3.77 8.59
C VAL A 92 10.38 4.42 9.46
N LYS A 93 9.19 4.59 8.87
CA LYS A 93 8.06 5.14 9.60
C LYS A 93 7.27 4.03 10.29
N ARG A 94 7.11 2.90 9.61
CA ARG A 94 6.42 1.76 10.19
C ARG A 94 7.20 0.52 9.79
N ALA A 95 7.70 -0.19 10.80
CA ALA A 95 8.56 -1.35 10.61
C ALA A 95 7.82 -2.46 9.86
N PRO A 96 8.55 -3.40 9.24
CA PRO A 96 7.93 -4.47 8.48
C PRO A 96 6.89 -5.24 9.27
N GLN A 97 5.77 -5.53 8.62
CA GLN A 97 4.68 -6.30 9.17
C GLN A 97 4.19 -7.27 8.12
N VAL A 98 3.59 -8.36 8.56
CA VAL A 98 3.05 -9.38 7.68
C VAL A 98 1.55 -9.42 7.86
N THR A 99 0.80 -9.32 6.76
CA THR A 99 -0.66 -9.42 6.80
C THR A 99 -1.08 -10.87 6.94
N PRO A 100 -2.35 -11.13 7.31
CA PRO A 100 -2.84 -12.51 7.34
C PRO A 100 -2.71 -13.23 6.00
N GLY A 101 -2.77 -12.50 4.89
CA GLY A 101 -2.59 -13.09 3.56
C GLY A 101 -1.16 -13.34 3.18
N GLY A 102 -0.19 -12.96 4.01
CA GLY A 102 1.21 -13.26 3.76
C GLY A 102 1.99 -12.16 3.06
N VAL A 103 1.41 -10.99 2.89
CA VAL A 103 2.11 -9.85 2.30
C VAL A 103 2.95 -9.19 3.39
N THR A 104 4.23 -8.99 3.12
CA THR A 104 5.09 -8.21 4.02
C THR A 104 5.16 -6.79 3.49
N PHE A 105 5.03 -5.82 4.37
CA PHE A 105 5.07 -4.41 3.96
C PHE A 105 5.70 -3.56 5.04
N ALA A 106 6.14 -2.37 4.63
CA ALA A 106 6.66 -1.36 5.56
C ALA A 106 6.37 0.01 4.98
N HIS A 107 6.25 1.00 5.84
CA HIS A 107 6.10 2.40 5.41
C HIS A 107 7.40 3.11 5.71
N LEU A 108 7.86 3.88 4.75
CA LEU A 108 9.17 4.51 4.77
C LEU A 108 9.04 5.98 4.42
N LEU A 109 10.09 6.74 4.73
CA LEU A 109 10.17 8.14 4.33
C LEU A 109 11.43 8.32 3.50
N ASP A 110 11.32 9.07 2.42
CA ASP A 110 12.50 9.45 1.66
C ASP A 110 13.24 10.57 2.41
N PRO A 111 14.43 11.00 1.94
CA PRO A 111 15.18 12.02 2.68
C PRO A 111 14.46 13.35 2.85
N ALA A 112 13.50 13.65 1.98
CA ALA A 112 12.71 14.88 2.11
C ALA A 112 11.47 14.69 2.98
N GLY A 113 11.23 13.48 3.49
CA GLY A 113 10.10 13.23 4.37
C GLY A 113 8.84 12.75 3.67
N HIS A 114 8.92 12.41 2.38
CA HIS A 114 7.74 11.86 1.69
C HIS A 114 7.54 10.41 2.06
N GLN A 115 6.31 10.07 2.40
CA GLN A 115 5.97 8.70 2.79
C GLN A 115 5.68 7.85 1.57
N PHE A 116 6.16 6.62 1.59
CA PHE A 116 5.83 5.62 0.58
C PHE A 116 5.87 4.24 1.25
N GLU A 117 5.42 3.24 0.50
CA GLU A 117 5.32 1.88 1.01
C GLU A 117 6.18 0.96 0.17
N VAL A 118 6.81 -0.03 0.81
CA VAL A 118 7.40 -1.16 0.09
C VAL A 118 6.69 -2.43 0.53
N PHE A 119 6.60 -3.40 -0.38
CA PHE A 119 5.91 -4.63 -0.05
C PHE A 119 6.45 -5.76 -0.90
N THR A 120 6.22 -6.99 -0.40
CA THR A 120 6.52 -8.18 -1.17
C THR A 120 5.33 -9.13 -1.04
N MET A 121 5.04 -9.82 -2.14
CA MET A 121 3.91 -10.74 -2.16
C MET A 121 4.27 -12.04 -1.45
N PRO A 122 3.27 -12.81 -1.00
CA PRO A 122 3.56 -14.09 -0.39
C PRO A 122 4.22 -15.03 -1.39
N PRO A 123 5.02 -15.98 -0.91
CA PRO A 123 5.64 -16.94 -1.82
C PRO A 123 4.58 -17.72 -2.57
N GLU A 124 4.88 -18.06 -3.81
CA GLU A 124 3.98 -18.90 -4.58
C GLU A 124 3.98 -20.31 -4.02
N ARG A 125 2.83 -20.91 -4.08
CA ARG A 125 2.73 -22.31 -3.72
C ARG A 125 3.16 -23.17 -4.88
N GLY A 126 4.09 -24.05 -4.61
CA GLY A 126 4.68 -24.89 -5.63
C GLY A 126 3.76 -25.92 -6.21
#